data_e38241f65f0501ffa7b13e84676f75cf
#
_entry.id   e38241f65f0501ffa7b13e84676f75cf
#
_cell.length_a   1.000
_cell.length_b   1.000
_cell.length_c   1.000
_cell.angle_alpha   90.00
_cell.angle_beta   90.00
_cell.angle_gamma   90.00
#
_symmetry.space_group_name_H-M   'P 1'
#
loop_
_entity.id
_entity.type
_entity.pdbx_description
1 polymer ?
#
loop_
_entity_poly.entity_id
_entity_poly.type
_entity_poly.pdbx_seq_one_letter_code
_entity_poly.pdbx_strand_id
1 'polypeptide(L)'
;MSELNTIADVRQHIEMLNQEMDACLMRGDLAGYAAFYSDEATIIGFEKRKIQGREAINQFCLEMTGVKEAKAVVLDVGMSGDFIYQVATSFARWERNGEEGSYFCDCMYLWRKEADNPYRIFLDAYN
;
A
#
# COMPACT_ATOMS: atom_id res chain seq x y z
N MET A 1 -17.74 -6.63 -14.60
CA MET A 1 -16.55 -6.90 -13.79
C MET A 1 -15.44 -7.39 -14.69
N SER A 2 -14.32 -6.71 -14.66
CA SER A 2 -13.19 -7.13 -15.48
C SER A 2 -12.39 -8.22 -14.78
N GLU A 3 -12.05 -9.25 -15.52
CA GLU A 3 -11.16 -10.29 -15.04
C GLU A 3 -9.72 -9.92 -15.39
N LEU A 4 -8.80 -10.31 -14.51
CA LEU A 4 -7.38 -10.07 -14.74
C LEU A 4 -6.81 -11.28 -15.48
N ASN A 5 -6.82 -11.21 -16.81
CA ASN A 5 -6.47 -12.34 -17.67
C ASN A 5 -5.02 -12.36 -18.14
N THR A 6 -4.34 -11.21 -18.05
CA THR A 6 -2.96 -11.09 -18.51
C THR A 6 -2.13 -10.35 -17.46
N ILE A 7 -0.79 -10.47 -17.55
CA ILE A 7 0.12 -9.71 -16.70
C ILE A 7 -0.07 -8.21 -16.91
N ALA A 8 -0.37 -7.78 -18.14
CA ALA A 8 -0.65 -6.37 -18.41
C ALA A 8 -1.90 -5.89 -17.66
N ASP A 9 -2.95 -6.71 -17.61
CA ASP A 9 -4.16 -6.38 -16.84
C ASP A 9 -3.88 -6.29 -15.35
N VAL A 10 -3.11 -7.24 -14.83
CA VAL A 10 -2.72 -7.25 -13.41
C VAL A 10 -1.93 -5.99 -13.08
N ARG A 11 -0.95 -5.64 -13.90
CA ARG A 11 -0.13 -4.45 -13.70
C ARG A 11 -0.98 -3.17 -13.69
N GLN A 12 -1.87 -3.03 -14.67
CA GLN A 12 -2.73 -1.86 -14.76
C GLN A 12 -3.61 -1.73 -13.52
N HIS A 13 -4.18 -2.83 -13.06
CA HIS A 13 -5.03 -2.84 -11.87
C HIS A 13 -4.25 -2.44 -10.62
N ILE A 14 -3.04 -2.99 -10.45
CA ILE A 14 -2.18 -2.67 -9.30
C ILE A 14 -1.72 -1.22 -9.36
N GLU A 15 -1.36 -0.71 -10.54
CA GLU A 15 -0.98 0.70 -10.68
C GLU A 15 -2.14 1.63 -10.30
N MET A 16 -3.37 1.28 -10.67
CA MET A 16 -4.55 2.03 -10.28
C MET A 16 -4.73 2.03 -8.76
N LEU A 17 -4.60 0.88 -8.11
CA LEU A 17 -4.73 0.78 -6.66
C LEU A 17 -3.66 1.61 -5.94
N ASN A 18 -2.42 1.56 -6.43
CA ASN A 18 -1.33 2.38 -5.87
C ASN A 18 -1.61 3.87 -6.01
N GLN A 19 -2.13 4.30 -7.15
CA GLN A 19 -2.50 5.70 -7.36
C GLN A 19 -3.59 6.16 -6.39
N GLU A 20 -4.57 5.31 -6.14
CA GLU A 20 -5.63 5.60 -5.17
C GLU A 20 -5.09 5.69 -3.76
N MET A 21 -4.16 4.81 -3.37
CA MET A 21 -3.49 4.88 -2.08
C MET A 21 -2.71 6.18 -1.92
N ASP A 22 -1.92 6.54 -2.93
CA ASP A 22 -1.15 7.79 -2.92
C ASP A 22 -2.08 9.00 -2.78
N ALA A 23 -3.21 8.98 -3.48
CA ALA A 23 -4.21 10.06 -3.40
C ALA A 23 -4.81 10.16 -1.99
N CYS A 24 -5.08 9.03 -1.34
CA CYS A 24 -5.55 9.03 0.04
C CYS A 24 -4.57 9.71 0.98
N LEU A 25 -3.28 9.38 0.85
CA LEU A 25 -2.23 9.99 1.67
C LEU A 25 -2.17 11.50 1.45
N MET A 26 -2.19 11.94 0.19
CA MET A 26 -2.03 13.37 -0.14
C MET A 26 -3.22 14.21 0.29
N ARG A 27 -4.42 13.64 0.37
CA ARG A 27 -5.60 14.38 0.86
C ARG A 27 -5.90 14.18 2.34
N GLY A 28 -5.05 13.40 3.03
CA GLY A 28 -5.20 13.15 4.47
C GLY A 28 -6.31 12.16 4.82
N ASP A 29 -6.76 11.37 3.87
CA ASP A 29 -7.75 10.33 4.12
C ASP A 29 -7.05 9.05 4.59
N LEU A 30 -6.61 9.06 5.84
CA LEU A 30 -5.82 7.97 6.41
C LEU A 30 -6.67 6.73 6.69
N ALA A 31 -7.95 6.90 6.97
CA ALA A 31 -8.89 5.79 7.09
C ALA A 31 -9.08 5.10 5.73
N GLY A 32 -9.19 5.87 4.66
CA GLY A 32 -9.26 5.34 3.30
C GLY A 32 -8.00 4.59 2.91
N TYR A 33 -6.84 5.12 3.29
CA TYR A 33 -5.56 4.45 3.08
C TYR A 33 -5.51 3.10 3.80
N ALA A 34 -5.89 3.08 5.08
CA ALA A 34 -5.89 1.85 5.89
C ALA A 34 -6.84 0.80 5.34
N ALA A 35 -7.91 1.21 4.66
CA ALA A 35 -8.89 0.30 4.08
C ALA A 35 -8.34 -0.55 2.92
N PHE A 36 -7.20 -0.17 2.34
CA PHE A 36 -6.53 -0.99 1.33
C PHE A 36 -5.89 -2.23 1.92
N TYR A 37 -5.71 -2.28 3.24
CA TYR A 37 -5.14 -3.43 3.94
C TYR A 37 -6.24 -4.39 4.38
N SER A 38 -5.95 -5.69 4.27
CA SER A 38 -6.80 -6.73 4.82
C SER A 38 -6.86 -6.62 6.34
N ASP A 39 -7.96 -7.06 6.95
CA ASP A 39 -8.09 -7.08 8.42
C ASP A 39 -7.03 -7.94 9.10
N GLU A 40 -6.47 -8.91 8.37
CA GLU A 40 -5.46 -9.84 8.87
C GLU A 40 -4.04 -9.48 8.42
N ALA A 41 -3.86 -8.33 7.79
CA ALA A 41 -2.60 -7.97 7.16
C ALA A 41 -1.45 -7.82 8.16
N THR A 42 -0.24 -8.00 7.65
CA THR A 42 1.00 -7.76 8.39
C THR A 42 1.84 -6.75 7.64
N ILE A 43 2.40 -5.79 8.36
CA ILE A 43 3.35 -4.81 7.84
C ILE A 43 4.68 -5.02 8.54
N ILE A 44 5.75 -5.15 7.78
CA ILE A 44 7.12 -5.29 8.30
C ILE A 44 7.95 -4.16 7.70
N GLY A 45 8.41 -3.27 8.55
CA GLY A 45 9.22 -2.13 8.13
C GLY A 45 10.69 -2.26 8.50
N PHE A 46 11.48 -1.31 8.00
CA PHE A 46 12.93 -1.29 8.21
C PHE A 46 13.30 -1.06 9.69
N GLU A 47 12.45 -0.43 10.47
CA GLU A 47 12.66 -0.24 11.91
C GLU A 47 12.44 -1.52 12.71
N LYS A 48 12.30 -2.65 12.03
CA LYS A 48 12.04 -3.96 12.64
C LYS A 48 10.75 -4.02 13.45
N ARG A 49 9.85 -3.10 13.16
CA ARG A 49 8.54 -3.03 13.77
C ARG A 49 7.58 -3.91 12.97
N LYS A 50 6.94 -4.83 13.65
CA LYS A 50 5.93 -5.70 13.03
C LYS A 50 4.55 -5.21 13.46
N ILE A 51 3.70 -4.94 12.49
CA ILE A 51 2.34 -4.44 12.72
C ILE A 51 1.39 -5.48 12.13
N GLN A 52 0.45 -5.95 12.93
CA GLN A 52 -0.44 -7.02 12.50
C GLN A 52 -1.86 -6.78 13.00
N GLY A 53 -2.82 -6.96 12.09
CA GLY A 53 -4.24 -6.88 12.40
C GLY A 53 -4.82 -5.49 12.22
N ARG A 54 -6.15 -5.43 12.13
CA ARG A 54 -6.89 -4.21 11.76
C ARG A 54 -6.60 -3.04 12.69
N GLU A 55 -6.64 -3.27 14.00
CA GLU A 55 -6.44 -2.18 14.97
C GLU A 55 -5.03 -1.59 14.88
N ALA A 56 -4.01 -2.46 14.83
CA ALA A 56 -2.62 -2.01 14.74
C ALA A 56 -2.35 -1.29 13.42
N ILE A 57 -2.93 -1.77 12.32
CA ILE A 57 -2.78 -1.14 11.00
C ILE A 57 -3.42 0.24 10.99
N ASN A 58 -4.62 0.37 11.54
CA ASN A 58 -5.28 1.66 11.63
C ASN A 58 -4.45 2.67 12.42
N GLN A 59 -3.88 2.25 13.55
CA GLN A 59 -3.02 3.11 14.36
C GLN A 59 -1.76 3.54 13.60
N PHE A 60 -1.13 2.60 12.90
CA PHE A 60 0.04 2.88 12.09
C PHE A 60 -0.27 3.89 10.98
N CYS A 61 -1.39 3.71 10.29
CA CYS A 61 -1.78 4.62 9.20
C CYS A 61 -2.11 6.03 9.71
N LEU A 62 -2.65 6.16 10.92
CA LEU A 62 -2.96 7.47 11.50
C LEU A 62 -1.70 8.31 11.76
N GLU A 63 -0.52 7.68 11.79
CA GLU A 63 0.75 8.40 11.96
C GLU A 63 1.20 9.09 10.66
N MET A 64 0.60 8.77 9.53
CA MET A 64 1.03 9.26 8.21
C MET A 64 0.40 10.60 7.85
N THR A 65 0.52 11.57 8.75
CA THR A 65 -0.06 12.91 8.56
C THR A 65 0.84 13.81 7.73
N GLY A 66 0.27 14.84 7.12
CA GLY A 66 1.01 15.92 6.48
C GLY A 66 1.70 15.55 5.18
N VAL A 67 1.32 14.44 4.55
CA VAL A 67 1.95 14.02 3.28
C VAL A 67 1.58 15.00 2.17
N LYS A 68 2.61 15.57 1.52
CA LYS A 68 2.47 16.53 0.41
C LYS A 68 2.66 15.88 -0.94
N GLU A 69 3.53 14.85 -1.00
CA GLU A 69 3.75 14.06 -2.19
C GLU A 69 3.84 12.60 -1.80
N ALA A 70 3.24 11.74 -2.60
CA ALA A 70 3.38 10.30 -2.47
C ALA A 70 3.33 9.71 -3.87
N LYS A 71 4.27 8.82 -4.16
CA LYS A 71 4.34 8.17 -5.45
C LYS A 71 4.95 6.79 -5.32
N ALA A 72 4.18 5.78 -5.71
CA ALA A 72 4.67 4.42 -5.89
C ALA A 72 4.96 4.18 -7.37
N VAL A 73 6.06 3.50 -7.66
CA VAL A 73 6.40 3.07 -9.01
C VAL A 73 6.47 1.55 -9.01
N VAL A 74 5.56 0.93 -9.74
CA VAL A 74 5.48 -0.53 -9.83
C VAL A 74 6.60 -1.03 -10.75
N LEU A 75 7.45 -1.90 -10.22
CA LEU A 75 8.58 -2.47 -10.96
C LEU A 75 8.24 -3.84 -11.52
N ASP A 76 7.51 -4.65 -10.77
CA ASP A 76 7.17 -6.01 -11.18
C ASP A 76 5.88 -6.46 -10.51
N VAL A 77 5.12 -7.29 -11.20
CA VAL A 77 3.91 -7.91 -10.66
C VAL A 77 3.82 -9.35 -11.15
N GLY A 78 3.14 -10.17 -10.36
CA GLY A 78 2.79 -11.51 -10.77
C GLY A 78 1.54 -11.97 -10.04
N MET A 79 0.91 -13.01 -10.55
CA MET A 79 -0.36 -13.50 -10.01
C MET A 79 -0.32 -15.01 -9.86
N SER A 80 -0.82 -15.50 -8.74
CA SER A 80 -0.96 -16.93 -8.48
C SER A 80 -2.21 -17.13 -7.63
N GLY A 81 -3.22 -17.81 -8.18
CA GLY A 81 -4.49 -18.02 -7.49
C GLY A 81 -5.13 -16.70 -7.10
N ASP A 82 -5.41 -16.53 -5.81
CA ASP A 82 -6.05 -15.32 -5.28
C ASP A 82 -5.04 -14.24 -4.87
N PHE A 83 -3.76 -14.45 -5.16
CA PHE A 83 -2.70 -13.53 -4.75
C PHE A 83 -2.06 -12.83 -5.94
N ILE A 84 -1.73 -11.56 -5.73
CA ILE A 84 -0.90 -10.77 -6.64
C ILE A 84 0.28 -10.27 -5.82
N TYR A 85 1.52 -10.50 -6.31
CA TYR A 85 2.67 -9.85 -5.71
C TYR A 85 3.00 -8.58 -6.49
N GLN A 86 3.53 -7.61 -5.78
CA GLN A 86 3.98 -6.34 -6.35
C GLN A 86 5.34 -6.02 -5.77
N VAL A 87 6.30 -5.70 -6.63
CA VAL A 87 7.57 -5.09 -6.22
C VAL A 87 7.54 -3.65 -6.72
N ALA A 88 7.87 -2.72 -5.83
CA ALA A 88 7.75 -1.30 -6.16
C ALA A 88 8.79 -0.49 -5.41
N THR A 89 9.00 0.74 -5.86
CA THR A 89 9.63 1.78 -5.05
C THR A 89 8.55 2.74 -4.59
N SER A 90 8.76 3.34 -3.42
CA SER A 90 7.80 4.28 -2.86
C SER A 90 8.53 5.51 -2.36
N PHE A 91 8.02 6.68 -2.73
CA PHE A 91 8.53 7.97 -2.30
C PHE A 91 7.40 8.72 -1.60
N ALA A 92 7.73 9.39 -0.48
CA ALA A 92 6.81 10.33 0.13
C ALA A 92 7.58 11.50 0.73
N ARG A 93 6.96 12.67 0.67
CA ARG A 93 7.44 13.89 1.30
C ARG A 93 6.31 14.43 2.18
N TRP A 94 6.64 14.79 3.40
CA TRP A 94 5.66 15.29 4.36
C TRP A 94 6.16 16.55 5.05
N GLU A 95 5.20 17.26 5.66
CA GLU A 95 5.46 18.41 6.51
C GLU A 95 4.64 18.25 7.78
N ARG A 96 5.28 18.25 8.93
CA ARG A 96 4.65 18.10 10.25
C ARG A 96 5.25 19.09 11.21
N ASN A 97 4.38 19.92 11.82
CA ASN A 97 4.83 20.89 12.83
C ASN A 97 5.93 21.81 12.32
N GLY A 98 5.88 22.20 11.04
CA GLY A 98 6.87 23.08 10.42
C GLY A 98 8.16 22.37 10.00
N GLU A 99 8.25 21.07 10.21
CA GLU A 99 9.41 20.28 9.78
C GLU A 99 9.06 19.46 8.54
N GLU A 100 9.98 19.43 7.59
CA GLU A 100 9.85 18.62 6.39
C GLU A 100 10.63 17.33 6.51
N GLY A 101 10.09 16.26 5.96
CA GLY A 101 10.76 14.98 5.87
C GLY A 101 10.40 14.27 4.59
N SER A 102 11.19 13.28 4.23
CA SER A 102 10.91 12.43 3.10
C SER A 102 11.50 11.05 3.31
N TYR A 103 10.97 10.08 2.59
CA TYR A 103 11.60 8.77 2.50
C TYR A 103 11.50 8.23 1.09
N PHE A 104 12.42 7.34 0.80
CA PHE A 104 12.39 6.53 -0.42
C PHE A 104 12.74 5.12 0.00
N CYS A 105 11.91 4.16 -0.38
CA CYS A 105 12.13 2.77 0.00
C CYS A 105 11.76 1.82 -1.13
N ASP A 106 12.31 0.61 -1.04
CA ASP A 106 11.82 -0.51 -1.82
C ASP A 106 10.72 -1.19 -1.01
N CYS A 107 9.68 -1.63 -1.68
CA CYS A 107 8.59 -2.30 -0.99
C CYS A 107 8.06 -3.47 -1.82
N MET A 108 7.50 -4.42 -1.10
CA MET A 108 6.82 -5.55 -1.69
C MET A 108 5.47 -5.71 -1.00
N TYR A 109 4.43 -5.80 -1.83
CA TYR A 109 3.09 -6.07 -1.33
C TYR A 109 2.63 -7.42 -1.86
N LEU A 110 1.94 -8.16 -1.00
CA LEU A 110 1.18 -9.31 -1.42
C LEU A 110 -0.29 -8.94 -1.27
N TRP A 111 -0.97 -8.83 -2.41
CA TRP A 111 -2.40 -8.52 -2.45
C TRP A 111 -3.16 -9.83 -2.45
N ARG A 112 -4.24 -9.91 -1.69
CA ARG A 112 -5.11 -11.09 -1.64
C ARG A 112 -6.52 -10.70 -2.04
N LYS A 113 -7.13 -11.51 -2.90
CA LYS A 113 -8.53 -11.31 -3.27
C LYS A 113 -9.41 -11.67 -2.08
N GLU A 114 -10.25 -10.74 -1.65
CA GLU A 114 -11.14 -10.93 -0.53
C GLU A 114 -12.46 -11.58 -0.97
N ALA A 115 -13.24 -12.10 -0.01
CA ALA A 115 -14.51 -12.77 -0.29
C ALA A 115 -15.52 -11.87 -0.99
N ASP A 116 -15.48 -10.56 -0.71
CA ASP A 116 -16.35 -9.55 -1.35
C ASP A 116 -15.75 -9.00 -2.65
N ASN A 117 -14.70 -9.64 -3.16
CA ASN A 117 -14.11 -9.46 -4.48
C ASN A 117 -13.03 -8.39 -4.68
N PRO A 118 -12.73 -7.42 -3.84
CA PRO A 118 -11.58 -6.54 -4.01
C PRO A 118 -10.29 -7.24 -3.61
N TYR A 119 -9.18 -6.75 -4.16
CA TYR A 119 -7.86 -7.12 -3.67
C TYR A 119 -7.48 -6.18 -2.54
N ARG A 120 -6.95 -6.73 -1.44
CA ARG A 120 -6.42 -5.95 -0.33
C ARG A 120 -5.03 -6.45 0.03
N ILE A 121 -4.21 -5.56 0.58
CA ILE A 121 -2.85 -5.91 0.96
C ILE A 121 -2.89 -6.84 2.17
N PHE A 122 -2.31 -8.02 2.00
CA PHE A 122 -2.20 -9.04 3.05
C PHE A 122 -0.84 -8.99 3.73
N LEU A 123 0.20 -8.63 2.98
CA LEU A 123 1.55 -8.47 3.49
C LEU A 123 2.19 -7.25 2.83
N ASP A 124 2.79 -6.38 3.65
CA ASP A 124 3.52 -5.20 3.22
C ASP A 124 4.90 -5.27 3.88
N ALA A 125 5.94 -5.36 3.07
CA ALA A 125 7.31 -5.35 3.56
C ALA A 125 8.07 -4.23 2.86
N TYR A 126 8.75 -3.38 3.64
CA TYR A 126 9.52 -2.28 3.09
C TYR A 126 10.81 -2.06 3.88
N ASN A 127 11.80 -1.48 3.23
CA ASN A 127 13.09 -1.19 3.87
C ASN A 127 13.37 0.32 3.99
#